data_7a05af925db5876b02936cd1aad30f22
#
_entry.id   7a05af925db5876b02936cd1aad30f22
#
_cell.length_a   1.000
_cell.length_b   1.000
_cell.length_c   1.000
_cell.angle_alpha   90.00
_cell.angle_beta   90.00
_cell.angle_gamma   90.00
#
_symmetry.space_group_name_H-M   'P 1'
#
loop_
_entity.id
_entity.type
_entity.pdbx_description
1 polymer ?
#
loop_
_entity_poly.entity_id
_entity_poly.type
_entity_poly.pdbx_seq_one_letter_code
_entity_poly.pdbx_strand_id
1 'polypeptide(L)'
;MNKKLLVSFALASLTGISTQAKEKMSSETTQQRPNIILFMVDDMGWQDTSLPFWTQKTHYNETYETPNMERLAKKGMMFTQAYACNISSATRCSLITGANNTRHRVTNWTLEKNKATDRPSNTIQLPDWNYNGVSQVTGTSNTFVGTSFVELLRQNGYHTIHCGKAHFGSIDTPGENPTHWGFEVNIAGHAAGGLATYLSEQNYGHTRDGKPYSLMAIPGLEDYWGTGIFATEALTQEAIKALDKAKKYNQPFYLYMAHYAIHIPVDKDMRFFPKYIKKGLSDKEAAYASLIEGMDKSLGDLMNWLEKNDEADNTVIIFMSDNGGLAAEPGWRDGQIHTQNAPLNSGKGSLYEGGIREPMIVSWPGVVTPNTRCDKYLIIEDFYPTILEMAGITNYKTVNPIDGISFMPLLKGTGDPSKGRALVWNFPNIWGNDGPGINLACSIRKDEWKLVYYYETGKKELFNIPNDISEKNDVAKQHPGIVKRLSKELGNYLRATGGQRPTFKATGKPCPWPDEI
;
A
#
# COMPACT_ATOMS: atom_id res chain seq x y z
N MET A 1 0.45 -89.58 47.07
CA MET A 1 0.97 -89.51 48.46
C MET A 1 1.28 -88.06 48.84
N ASN A 2 0.52 -87.61 49.78
CA ASN A 2 0.60 -86.45 50.66
C ASN A 2 1.91 -85.64 50.70
N LYS A 3 1.82 -84.29 50.74
CA LYS A 3 1.85 -83.53 51.97
C LYS A 3 1.51 -82.06 51.72
N LYS A 4 0.55 -81.59 52.50
CA LYS A 4 0.23 -80.18 52.78
C LYS A 4 1.35 -79.52 53.54
N LEU A 5 1.58 -78.22 53.30
CA LEU A 5 2.07 -77.34 54.38
C LEU A 5 1.43 -75.95 54.24
N LEU A 6 0.69 -75.58 55.21
CA LEU A 6 0.22 -74.21 55.54
C LEU A 6 1.39 -73.36 55.94
N VAL A 7 1.44 -72.11 55.49
CA VAL A 7 2.13 -71.06 56.27
C VAL A 7 1.29 -69.76 56.17
N SER A 8 1.22 -69.15 57.35
CA SER A 8 0.31 -68.11 57.78
C SER A 8 0.50 -66.73 57.17
N PHE A 9 -0.60 -65.98 57.14
CA PHE A 9 -0.62 -64.54 56.90
C PHE A 9 0.04 -63.74 57.96
N ALA A 10 0.87 -62.74 57.57
CA ALA A 10 1.20 -61.57 58.37
C ALA A 10 0.76 -60.30 57.56
N LEU A 11 -0.22 -59.61 58.16
CA LEU A 11 -0.68 -58.30 57.72
C LEU A 11 0.40 -57.26 58.13
N ALA A 12 0.96 -56.55 57.16
CA ALA A 12 1.69 -55.31 57.40
C ALA A 12 0.98 -54.22 56.65
N SER A 13 0.34 -53.33 57.38
CA SER A 13 -0.25 -52.07 56.91
C SER A 13 0.84 -51.09 56.55
N LEU A 14 1.00 -50.77 55.26
CA LEU A 14 1.80 -49.63 54.81
C LEU A 14 0.85 -48.56 54.23
N THR A 15 0.71 -47.47 54.98
CA THR A 15 0.10 -46.21 54.53
C THR A 15 0.92 -45.62 53.40
N GLY A 16 0.48 -45.80 52.17
CA GLY A 16 1.06 -45.15 50.98
C GLY A 16 0.56 -43.73 50.86
N ILE A 17 1.42 -42.75 51.06
CA ILE A 17 1.21 -41.36 50.72
C ILE A 17 1.28 -41.25 49.21
N SER A 18 0.12 -41.12 48.53
CA SER A 18 0.06 -40.81 47.11
C SER A 18 0.34 -39.30 46.93
N THR A 19 1.55 -38.94 46.57
CA THR A 19 1.88 -37.66 45.98
C THR A 19 1.31 -37.63 44.57
N GLN A 20 0.12 -37.05 44.41
CA GLN A 20 -0.34 -36.61 43.07
C GLN A 20 0.58 -35.49 42.60
N ALA A 21 1.51 -35.82 41.72
CA ALA A 21 2.15 -34.85 40.85
C ALA A 21 1.05 -34.25 39.97
N LYS A 22 0.57 -33.04 40.30
CA LYS A 22 -0.15 -32.22 39.35
C LYS A 22 0.82 -31.87 38.22
N GLU A 23 0.74 -32.60 37.12
CA GLU A 23 1.24 -32.10 35.82
C GLU A 23 0.61 -30.72 35.61
N LYS A 24 1.41 -29.70 35.73
CA LYS A 24 1.11 -28.39 35.20
C LYS A 24 1.06 -28.55 33.69
N MET A 25 -0.13 -28.84 33.13
CA MET A 25 -0.41 -28.54 31.73
C MET A 25 -0.15 -27.04 31.60
N SER A 26 0.99 -26.69 31.02
CA SER A 26 1.20 -25.37 30.46
C SER A 26 0.10 -25.22 29.39
N SER A 27 -0.95 -24.47 29.68
CA SER A 27 -1.80 -23.96 28.65
C SER A 27 -0.89 -23.09 27.78
N GLU A 28 -0.40 -23.62 26.68
CA GLU A 28 -0.05 -22.79 25.54
C GLU A 28 -1.32 -21.99 25.27
N THR A 29 -1.34 -20.74 25.70
CA THR A 29 -2.32 -19.77 25.22
C THR A 29 -2.07 -19.72 23.74
N THR A 30 -2.92 -20.36 22.94
CA THR A 30 -2.98 -20.18 21.51
C THR A 30 -3.14 -18.67 21.31
N GLN A 31 -2.06 -18.01 20.94
CA GLN A 31 -2.07 -16.57 20.71
C GLN A 31 -3.17 -16.31 19.67
N GLN A 32 -4.19 -15.58 20.07
CA GLN A 32 -5.32 -15.27 19.19
C GLN A 32 -4.76 -14.54 17.98
N ARG A 33 -5.08 -15.00 16.78
CA ARG A 33 -4.64 -14.35 15.54
C ARG A 33 -5.16 -12.91 15.51
N PRO A 34 -4.33 -11.91 15.19
CA PRO A 34 -4.75 -10.52 15.25
C PRO A 34 -5.75 -10.17 14.15
N ASN A 35 -6.63 -9.24 14.42
CA ASN A 35 -7.29 -8.48 13.38
C ASN A 35 -6.27 -7.61 12.65
N ILE A 36 -6.49 -7.34 11.37
CA ILE A 36 -5.57 -6.56 10.56
C ILE A 36 -6.36 -5.48 9.81
N ILE A 37 -5.99 -4.22 10.00
CA ILE A 37 -6.48 -3.09 9.23
C ILE A 37 -5.32 -2.56 8.39
N LEU A 38 -5.43 -2.65 7.07
CA LEU A 38 -4.59 -1.92 6.14
C LEU A 38 -5.35 -0.65 5.72
N PHE A 39 -4.89 0.49 6.22
CA PHE A 39 -5.44 1.81 5.93
C PHE A 39 -4.59 2.46 4.86
N MET A 40 -5.05 2.42 3.62
CA MET A 40 -4.33 2.95 2.46
C MET A 40 -4.97 4.25 1.97
N VAL A 41 -4.14 5.27 1.82
CA VAL A 41 -4.52 6.59 1.34
C VAL A 41 -4.07 6.75 -0.11
N ASP A 42 -4.76 7.56 -0.89
CA ASP A 42 -4.51 7.79 -2.30
C ASP A 42 -3.83 9.15 -2.51
N ASP A 43 -2.68 9.17 -3.19
CA ASP A 43 -1.93 10.38 -3.56
C ASP A 43 -1.44 11.23 -2.36
N MET A 44 -1.17 10.65 -1.20
CA MET A 44 -0.69 11.40 -0.04
C MET A 44 0.84 11.57 -0.08
N GLY A 45 1.29 12.80 -0.12
CA GLY A 45 2.71 13.10 -0.05
C GLY A 45 3.35 12.77 1.31
N TRP A 46 4.65 12.52 1.29
CA TRP A 46 5.43 12.07 2.47
C TRP A 46 5.34 13.01 3.68
N GLN A 47 5.08 14.29 3.46
CA GLN A 47 4.95 15.31 4.50
C GLN A 47 3.56 15.98 4.53
N ASP A 48 2.55 15.42 3.87
CA ASP A 48 1.17 15.91 3.88
C ASP A 48 0.44 15.55 5.20
N THR A 49 1.08 15.83 6.33
CA THR A 49 0.67 15.44 7.68
C THR A 49 1.28 16.38 8.72
N SER A 50 0.67 16.53 9.90
CA SER A 50 1.30 17.20 11.04
C SER A 50 2.46 16.41 11.66
N LEU A 51 2.56 15.11 11.35
CA LEU A 51 3.59 14.20 11.83
C LEU A 51 4.81 14.21 10.90
N PRO A 52 5.99 14.77 11.29
CA PRO A 52 7.13 14.83 10.39
C PRO A 52 7.76 13.45 10.18
N PHE A 53 7.76 12.96 8.93
CA PHE A 53 8.50 11.76 8.54
C PHE A 53 9.99 12.04 8.32
N TRP A 54 10.34 13.30 8.06
CA TRP A 54 11.74 13.75 7.99
C TRP A 54 12.29 14.10 9.37
N THR A 55 13.60 14.35 9.45
CA THR A 55 14.29 14.82 10.66
C THR A 55 13.98 16.27 11.01
N GLN A 56 13.45 17.03 10.07
CA GLN A 56 13.05 18.42 10.20
C GLN A 56 11.57 18.59 9.91
N LYS A 57 10.90 19.48 10.65
CA LYS A 57 9.56 19.92 10.29
C LYS A 57 9.61 20.72 9.00
N THR A 58 8.62 20.48 8.13
CA THR A 58 8.38 21.29 6.95
C THR A 58 7.18 22.20 7.17
N HIS A 59 6.99 23.17 6.30
CA HIS A 59 5.80 24.00 6.26
C HIS A 59 4.49 23.16 6.26
N TYR A 60 4.48 22.02 5.57
CA TYR A 60 3.30 21.16 5.50
C TYR A 60 2.93 20.56 6.86
N ASN A 61 3.93 20.15 7.65
CA ASN A 61 3.69 19.64 9.01
C ASN A 61 3.11 20.70 9.96
N GLU A 62 3.25 21.98 9.65
CA GLU A 62 2.66 23.09 10.40
C GLU A 62 1.27 23.48 9.88
N THR A 63 1.02 23.20 8.59
CA THR A 63 -0.23 23.55 7.91
C THR A 63 -1.32 22.53 8.17
N TYR A 64 -1.01 21.25 7.96
CA TYR A 64 -2.00 20.18 8.04
C TYR A 64 -2.20 19.67 9.47
N GLU A 65 -3.40 19.23 9.77
CA GLU A 65 -3.76 18.69 11.08
C GLU A 65 -4.16 17.23 10.94
N THR A 66 -3.30 16.34 11.46
CA THR A 66 -3.52 14.88 11.44
C THR A 66 -3.31 14.27 12.83
N PRO A 67 -4.16 14.66 13.82
CA PRO A 67 -3.98 14.22 15.21
C PRO A 67 -4.14 12.71 15.41
N ASN A 68 -4.86 12.01 14.53
CA ASN A 68 -5.02 10.56 14.62
C ASN A 68 -3.82 9.80 14.05
N MET A 69 -3.15 10.32 13.03
CA MET A 69 -1.84 9.80 12.61
C MET A 69 -0.82 9.98 13.73
N GLU A 70 -0.81 11.12 14.43
CA GLU A 70 0.04 11.31 15.62
C GLU A 70 -0.30 10.31 16.73
N ARG A 71 -1.59 10.06 16.98
CA ARG A 71 -2.06 9.06 17.94
C ARG A 71 -1.62 7.66 17.56
N LEU A 72 -1.71 7.28 16.27
CA LEU A 72 -1.26 5.99 15.77
C LEU A 72 0.26 5.85 15.92
N ALA A 73 1.03 6.87 15.57
CA ALA A 73 2.50 6.87 15.71
C ALA A 73 2.96 6.73 17.17
N LYS A 74 2.25 7.37 18.12
CA LYS A 74 2.52 7.20 19.56
C LYS A 74 2.31 5.77 20.04
N LYS A 75 1.41 5.02 19.40
CA LYS A 75 1.12 3.59 19.70
C LYS A 75 1.94 2.62 18.84
N GLY A 76 2.66 3.11 17.84
CA GLY A 76 3.31 2.29 16.82
C GLY A 76 4.72 2.74 16.45
N MET A 77 5.15 2.27 15.29
CA MET A 77 6.44 2.56 14.67
C MET A 77 6.21 3.30 13.36
N MET A 78 6.93 4.41 13.17
CA MET A 78 6.98 5.15 11.91
C MET A 78 8.07 4.59 11.02
N PHE A 79 7.75 4.31 9.77
CA PHE A 79 8.72 3.95 8.74
C PHE A 79 9.03 5.16 7.88
N THR A 80 10.29 5.59 7.89
CA THR A 80 10.72 6.79 7.15
C THR A 80 11.15 6.49 5.73
N GLN A 81 11.25 5.20 5.35
CA GLN A 81 11.68 4.72 4.05
C GLN A 81 10.81 3.56 3.57
N ALA A 82 9.48 3.73 3.62
CA ALA A 82 8.54 2.82 2.99
C ALA A 82 8.35 3.24 1.52
N TYR A 83 8.37 2.27 0.61
CA TYR A 83 8.28 2.51 -0.82
C TYR A 83 7.05 1.85 -1.43
N ALA A 84 6.46 2.55 -2.40
CA ALA A 84 5.40 2.05 -3.27
C ALA A 84 5.85 2.10 -4.73
N CYS A 85 4.97 1.78 -5.68
CA CYS A 85 5.17 2.16 -7.08
C CYS A 85 4.80 3.64 -7.28
N ASN A 86 5.19 4.18 -8.42
CA ASN A 86 4.93 5.59 -8.75
C ASN A 86 3.50 5.90 -9.22
N ILE A 87 2.65 4.87 -9.39
CA ILE A 87 1.26 4.94 -9.87
C ILE A 87 0.39 3.96 -9.07
N SER A 88 -0.83 4.39 -8.73
CA SER A 88 -1.78 3.66 -7.88
C SER A 88 -2.04 2.22 -8.31
N SER A 89 -2.34 1.97 -9.61
CA SER A 89 -2.61 0.60 -10.12
C SER A 89 -1.43 -0.32 -9.88
N ALA A 90 -0.20 0.14 -10.20
CA ALA A 90 1.01 -0.65 -10.03
C ALA A 90 1.21 -1.04 -8.56
N THR A 91 1.03 -0.09 -7.64
CA THR A 91 1.12 -0.34 -6.19
C THR A 91 0.08 -1.35 -5.72
N ARG A 92 -1.18 -1.16 -6.10
CA ARG A 92 -2.29 -2.01 -5.64
C ARG A 92 -2.20 -3.42 -6.23
N CYS A 93 -1.72 -3.55 -7.48
CA CYS A 93 -1.41 -4.84 -8.10
C CYS A 93 -0.22 -5.53 -7.42
N SER A 94 0.86 -4.80 -7.09
CA SER A 94 1.98 -5.34 -6.31
C SER A 94 1.53 -5.79 -4.91
N LEU A 95 0.71 -4.99 -4.22
CA LEU A 95 0.16 -5.33 -2.91
C LEU A 95 -0.60 -6.66 -2.96
N ILE A 96 -1.59 -6.78 -3.86
CA ILE A 96 -2.52 -7.91 -3.85
C ILE A 96 -1.87 -9.22 -4.33
N THR A 97 -0.84 -9.15 -5.18
CA THR A 97 -0.16 -10.31 -5.79
C THR A 97 1.21 -10.63 -5.20
N GLY A 98 1.83 -9.71 -4.44
CA GLY A 98 3.20 -9.83 -3.96
C GLY A 98 4.26 -9.82 -5.07
N ALA A 99 3.87 -9.53 -6.31
CA ALA A 99 4.75 -9.44 -7.46
C ALA A 99 5.22 -8.00 -7.66
N ASN A 100 6.50 -7.81 -8.02
CA ASN A 100 7.02 -6.51 -8.41
C ASN A 100 6.38 -6.01 -9.72
N ASN A 101 6.31 -4.71 -9.94
CA ASN A 101 5.69 -4.12 -11.13
C ASN A 101 6.39 -4.52 -12.45
N THR A 102 7.66 -4.90 -12.39
CA THR A 102 8.39 -5.47 -13.53
C THR A 102 7.83 -6.82 -13.97
N ARG A 103 7.34 -7.63 -13.01
CA ARG A 103 6.79 -8.96 -13.25
C ARG A 103 5.33 -8.91 -13.66
N HIS A 104 4.48 -8.22 -12.90
CA HIS A 104 3.06 -8.14 -13.25
C HIS A 104 2.78 -7.18 -14.42
N ARG A 105 3.72 -6.33 -14.81
CA ARG A 105 3.65 -5.44 -15.97
C ARG A 105 2.41 -4.52 -15.99
N VAL A 106 1.81 -4.24 -14.86
CA VAL A 106 0.85 -3.15 -14.69
C VAL A 106 1.67 -1.94 -14.30
N THR A 107 2.12 -1.18 -15.27
CA THR A 107 3.13 -0.13 -15.09
C THR A 107 2.56 1.28 -15.22
N ASN A 108 1.31 1.40 -15.71
CA ASN A 108 0.55 2.65 -15.70
C ASN A 108 -0.84 2.41 -15.09
N TRP A 109 -1.69 3.44 -14.98
CA TRP A 109 -3.04 3.29 -14.44
C TRP A 109 -4.00 2.59 -15.41
N THR A 110 -4.93 1.83 -14.87
CA THR A 110 -5.92 1.03 -15.62
C THR A 110 -7.30 1.65 -15.50
N LEU A 111 -8.19 1.48 -16.48
CA LEU A 111 -9.60 1.87 -16.38
C LEU A 111 -10.48 1.08 -17.34
N GLU A 112 -10.34 1.29 -18.64
CA GLU A 112 -11.19 0.68 -19.65
C GLU A 112 -10.55 -0.61 -20.19
N LYS A 113 -11.38 -1.64 -20.38
CA LYS A 113 -10.92 -2.91 -20.94
C LYS A 113 -10.26 -2.74 -22.30
N ASN A 114 -9.12 -3.38 -22.48
CA ASN A 114 -8.33 -3.39 -23.70
C ASN A 114 -7.88 -1.99 -24.17
N LYS A 115 -7.72 -1.06 -23.25
CA LYS A 115 -7.31 0.31 -23.58
C LYS A 115 -6.18 0.77 -22.66
N ALA A 116 -4.99 0.93 -23.24
CA ALA A 116 -3.87 1.56 -22.55
C ALA A 116 -4.15 3.06 -22.31
N THR A 117 -3.70 3.56 -21.17
CA THR A 117 -3.92 4.95 -20.75
C THR A 117 -2.75 5.87 -21.06
N ASP A 118 -1.73 5.35 -21.73
CA ASP A 118 -0.54 6.09 -22.11
C ASP A 118 -0.85 7.21 -23.08
N ARG A 119 -0.11 8.32 -22.93
CA ARG A 119 -0.05 9.33 -24.00
C ARG A 119 0.86 8.86 -25.14
N PRO A 120 0.52 9.21 -26.38
CA PRO A 120 1.33 8.84 -27.55
C PRO A 120 2.66 9.61 -27.55
N SER A 121 3.71 8.97 -28.09
CA SER A 121 4.99 9.62 -28.40
C SER A 121 5.23 9.63 -29.90
N ASN A 122 5.94 10.65 -30.39
CA ASN A 122 6.36 10.72 -31.79
C ASN A 122 7.61 9.85 -32.06
N THR A 123 8.44 9.66 -31.07
CA THR A 123 9.77 9.02 -31.15
C THR A 123 9.78 7.58 -30.64
N ILE A 124 8.91 7.26 -29.69
CA ILE A 124 8.88 6.00 -28.96
C ILE A 124 7.59 5.24 -29.22
N GLN A 125 7.72 3.94 -29.48
CA GLN A 125 6.64 2.96 -29.37
C GLN A 125 6.68 2.34 -27.98
N LEU A 126 5.59 2.49 -27.24
CA LEU A 126 5.43 1.94 -25.90
C LEU A 126 5.24 0.43 -25.95
N PRO A 127 5.63 -0.31 -24.91
CA PRO A 127 5.40 -1.74 -24.82
C PRO A 127 3.91 -2.05 -24.62
N ASP A 128 3.50 -3.24 -25.01
CA ASP A 128 2.17 -3.77 -24.72
C ASP A 128 2.15 -4.32 -23.28
N TRP A 129 1.74 -3.50 -22.34
CA TRP A 129 1.70 -3.82 -20.91
C TRP A 129 0.34 -4.40 -20.47
N ASN A 130 0.20 -4.81 -19.22
CA ASN A 130 -1.02 -5.41 -18.69
C ASN A 130 -2.06 -4.36 -18.27
N TYR A 131 -2.58 -3.58 -19.22
CA TYR A 131 -3.55 -2.50 -18.99
C TYR A 131 -4.93 -3.01 -18.54
N ASN A 132 -5.21 -4.30 -18.59
CA ASN A 132 -6.37 -4.91 -17.97
C ASN A 132 -6.14 -5.29 -16.50
N GLY A 133 -4.94 -4.96 -15.95
CA GLY A 133 -4.61 -5.14 -14.55
C GLY A 133 -4.20 -6.56 -14.20
N VAL A 134 -4.67 -7.04 -13.06
CA VAL A 134 -4.38 -8.38 -12.54
C VAL A 134 -5.67 -9.19 -12.38
N SER A 135 -5.55 -10.54 -12.27
CA SER A 135 -6.68 -11.46 -12.10
C SER A 135 -6.23 -12.73 -11.37
N GLN A 136 -7.13 -13.43 -10.69
CA GLN A 136 -6.89 -14.78 -10.17
C GLN A 136 -7.20 -15.88 -11.20
N VAL A 137 -7.86 -15.52 -12.32
CA VAL A 137 -8.25 -16.45 -13.37
C VAL A 137 -7.62 -16.08 -14.71
N THR A 138 -7.37 -17.07 -15.54
CA THR A 138 -6.87 -16.90 -16.90
C THR A 138 -7.98 -16.50 -17.87
N GLY A 139 -7.62 -16.10 -19.09
CA GLY A 139 -8.56 -15.87 -20.19
C GLY A 139 -8.76 -14.41 -20.60
N THR A 140 -8.23 -13.46 -19.85
CA THR A 140 -8.22 -12.03 -20.25
C THR A 140 -6.82 -11.68 -20.76
N SER A 141 -6.75 -11.11 -21.98
CA SER A 141 -5.49 -10.60 -22.54
C SER A 141 -4.97 -9.41 -21.72
N ASN A 142 -3.68 -9.12 -21.81
CA ASN A 142 -3.04 -7.99 -21.13
C ASN A 142 -3.42 -7.91 -19.64
N THR A 143 -3.39 -9.08 -19.00
CA THR A 143 -3.69 -9.26 -17.58
C THR A 143 -2.65 -10.19 -16.97
N PHE A 144 -2.15 -9.84 -15.80
CA PHE A 144 -1.30 -10.73 -15.02
C PHE A 144 -2.14 -11.65 -14.13
N VAL A 145 -1.83 -12.95 -14.14
CA VAL A 145 -2.52 -13.93 -13.28
C VAL A 145 -1.70 -14.15 -12.02
N GLY A 146 -2.31 -13.90 -10.85
CA GLY A 146 -1.67 -14.02 -9.55
C GLY A 146 -2.60 -14.54 -8.47
N THR A 147 -2.02 -15.11 -7.41
CA THR A 147 -2.74 -15.51 -6.20
C THR A 147 -2.85 -14.31 -5.26
N SER A 148 -4.04 -14.04 -4.76
CA SER A 148 -4.26 -12.99 -3.76
C SER A 148 -3.88 -13.46 -2.36
N PHE A 149 -3.16 -12.62 -1.58
CA PHE A 149 -2.99 -12.91 -0.15
C PHE A 149 -4.31 -12.85 0.63
N VAL A 150 -5.28 -12.06 0.16
CA VAL A 150 -6.61 -11.95 0.79
C VAL A 150 -7.38 -13.25 0.65
N GLU A 151 -7.30 -13.91 -0.51
CA GLU A 151 -7.87 -15.24 -0.68
C GLU A 151 -7.22 -16.25 0.28
N LEU A 152 -5.91 -16.17 0.50
CA LEU A 152 -5.22 -17.01 1.48
C LEU A 152 -5.66 -16.70 2.91
N LEU A 153 -5.88 -15.43 3.27
CA LEU A 153 -6.45 -15.04 4.56
C LEU A 153 -7.85 -15.64 4.74
N ARG A 154 -8.73 -15.49 3.75
CA ARG A 154 -10.10 -16.03 3.77
C ARG A 154 -10.10 -17.55 3.95
N GLN A 155 -9.28 -18.26 3.18
CA GLN A 155 -9.14 -19.73 3.29
C GLN A 155 -8.62 -20.18 4.66
N ASN A 156 -7.95 -19.30 5.39
CA ASN A 156 -7.46 -19.53 6.74
C ASN A 156 -8.35 -18.92 7.83
N GLY A 157 -9.61 -18.59 7.51
CA GLY A 157 -10.63 -18.22 8.48
C GLY A 157 -10.62 -16.77 8.93
N TYR A 158 -10.07 -15.86 8.12
CA TYR A 158 -10.28 -14.42 8.27
C TYR A 158 -11.58 -14.01 7.59
N HIS A 159 -12.35 -13.13 8.23
CA HIS A 159 -13.40 -12.40 7.56
C HIS A 159 -12.80 -11.19 6.82
N THR A 160 -12.97 -11.12 5.51
CA THR A 160 -12.23 -10.21 4.64
C THR A 160 -13.11 -9.12 4.07
N ILE A 161 -12.75 -7.86 4.34
CA ILE A 161 -13.56 -6.67 4.02
C ILE A 161 -12.73 -5.72 3.16
N HIS A 162 -13.27 -5.32 2.01
CA HIS A 162 -12.78 -4.23 1.17
C HIS A 162 -13.70 -3.02 1.32
N CYS A 163 -13.11 -1.83 1.51
CA CYS A 163 -13.86 -0.58 1.55
C CYS A 163 -13.10 0.54 0.81
N GLY A 164 -13.70 1.05 -0.26
CA GLY A 164 -13.18 2.16 -1.06
C GLY A 164 -12.51 1.74 -2.37
N LYS A 165 -11.40 2.36 -2.74
CA LYS A 165 -10.70 2.19 -4.02
C LYS A 165 -10.06 0.81 -4.17
N ALA A 166 -10.42 0.06 -5.19
CA ALA A 166 -9.81 -1.22 -5.55
C ALA A 166 -8.68 -1.08 -6.58
N HIS A 167 -8.99 -0.72 -7.80
CA HIS A 167 -8.05 -0.42 -8.87
C HIS A 167 -7.08 -1.58 -9.19
N PHE A 168 -7.58 -2.82 -9.12
CA PHE A 168 -6.79 -4.03 -9.44
C PHE A 168 -6.88 -4.43 -10.91
N GLY A 169 -7.97 -4.07 -11.60
CA GLY A 169 -8.21 -4.38 -13.00
C GLY A 169 -9.20 -3.43 -13.65
N SER A 170 -9.24 -3.46 -14.98
CA SER A 170 -10.10 -2.61 -15.78
C SER A 170 -11.57 -3.03 -15.72
N ILE A 171 -12.47 -2.13 -16.09
CA ILE A 171 -13.91 -2.38 -16.24
C ILE A 171 -14.14 -3.63 -17.10
N ASP A 172 -15.15 -4.43 -16.75
CA ASP A 172 -15.50 -5.69 -17.42
C ASP A 172 -14.37 -6.74 -17.47
N THR A 173 -13.44 -6.69 -16.52
CA THR A 173 -12.44 -7.74 -16.31
C THR A 173 -12.61 -8.41 -14.95
N PRO A 174 -12.10 -9.63 -14.76
CA PRO A 174 -12.22 -10.29 -13.45
C PRO A 174 -11.55 -9.52 -12.31
N GLY A 175 -10.55 -8.70 -12.61
CA GLY A 175 -9.82 -7.88 -11.62
C GLY A 175 -10.60 -6.68 -11.11
N GLU A 176 -11.70 -6.29 -11.77
CA GLU A 176 -12.51 -5.14 -11.37
C GLU A 176 -13.12 -5.28 -9.99
N ASN A 177 -13.67 -6.47 -9.68
CA ASN A 177 -14.45 -6.69 -8.48
C ASN A 177 -13.58 -7.28 -7.34
N PRO A 178 -13.45 -6.59 -6.19
CA PRO A 178 -12.73 -7.10 -5.02
C PRO A 178 -13.16 -8.49 -4.54
N THR A 179 -14.42 -8.88 -4.73
CA THR A 179 -14.86 -10.22 -4.31
C THR A 179 -14.16 -11.34 -5.07
N HIS A 180 -13.69 -11.10 -6.28
CA HIS A 180 -12.89 -12.04 -7.05
C HIS A 180 -11.44 -12.19 -6.50
N TRP A 181 -11.05 -11.37 -5.54
CA TRP A 181 -9.75 -11.38 -4.89
C TRP A 181 -9.77 -11.98 -3.49
N GLY A 182 -10.91 -12.54 -3.07
CA GLY A 182 -11.08 -13.17 -1.77
C GLY A 182 -11.67 -12.26 -0.70
N PHE A 183 -12.11 -11.05 -1.05
CA PHE A 183 -12.90 -10.23 -0.13
C PHE A 183 -14.34 -10.76 -0.07
N GLU A 184 -14.84 -11.02 1.13
CA GLU A 184 -16.24 -11.46 1.36
C GLU A 184 -17.20 -10.26 1.32
N VAL A 185 -16.70 -9.08 1.69
CA VAL A 185 -17.46 -7.83 1.65
C VAL A 185 -16.74 -6.85 0.74
N ASN A 186 -17.46 -6.23 -0.21
CA ASN A 186 -17.00 -5.15 -1.04
C ASN A 186 -17.89 -3.92 -0.85
N ILE A 187 -17.30 -2.82 -0.36
CA ILE A 187 -17.94 -1.52 -0.19
C ILE A 187 -17.27 -0.56 -1.15
N ALA A 188 -18.01 -0.10 -2.15
CA ALA A 188 -17.58 0.93 -3.11
C ALA A 188 -16.31 0.62 -3.93
N GLY A 189 -15.84 -0.64 -3.94
CA GLY A 189 -14.66 -1.04 -4.71
C GLY A 189 -15.01 -1.42 -6.14
N HIS A 190 -14.28 -0.83 -7.11
CA HIS A 190 -14.44 -1.09 -8.55
C HIS A 190 -13.16 -0.76 -9.33
N ALA A 191 -13.24 -0.80 -10.66
CA ALA A 191 -12.08 -0.59 -11.55
C ALA A 191 -11.46 0.82 -11.48
N ALA A 192 -12.24 1.85 -11.17
CA ALA A 192 -11.76 3.23 -11.24
C ALA A 192 -10.71 3.57 -10.18
N GLY A 193 -9.66 4.23 -10.63
CA GLY A 193 -8.54 4.65 -9.79
C GLY A 193 -8.73 6.00 -9.10
N GLY A 194 -9.88 6.61 -9.22
CA GLY A 194 -10.28 7.86 -8.59
C GLY A 194 -11.78 7.91 -8.44
N LEU A 195 -12.32 9.08 -8.11
CA LEU A 195 -13.75 9.29 -7.97
C LEU A 195 -14.20 10.50 -8.80
N ALA A 196 -15.49 10.52 -9.19
CA ALA A 196 -16.05 11.64 -9.94
C ALA A 196 -16.19 12.89 -9.05
N THR A 197 -16.58 12.71 -7.80
CA THR A 197 -16.74 13.75 -6.78
C THR A 197 -16.89 13.12 -5.39
N TYR A 198 -16.46 13.83 -4.36
CA TYR A 198 -16.69 13.46 -2.96
C TYR A 198 -18.08 13.87 -2.45
N LEU A 199 -18.85 14.66 -3.23
CA LEU A 199 -20.07 15.30 -2.79
C LEU A 199 -21.29 14.40 -2.96
N SER A 200 -21.99 14.14 -1.85
CA SER A 200 -23.27 13.41 -1.86
C SER A 200 -24.37 14.13 -2.62
N GLU A 201 -24.32 15.47 -2.70
CA GLU A 201 -25.24 16.29 -3.48
C GLU A 201 -25.14 16.04 -4.98
N GLN A 202 -24.01 15.47 -5.42
CA GLN A 202 -23.77 15.01 -6.79
C GLN A 202 -23.84 13.48 -6.89
N ASN A 203 -24.43 12.81 -5.88
CA ASN A 203 -24.60 11.36 -5.78
C ASN A 203 -23.29 10.60 -6.08
N TYR A 204 -22.14 11.16 -5.67
CA TYR A 204 -20.79 10.61 -5.91
C TYR A 204 -20.53 10.21 -7.36
N GLY A 205 -21.09 10.93 -8.33
CA GLY A 205 -20.90 10.69 -9.76
C GLY A 205 -22.07 10.06 -10.49
N HIS A 206 -23.26 9.99 -9.85
CA HIS A 206 -24.46 9.46 -10.47
C HIS A 206 -25.53 10.54 -10.68
N THR A 207 -26.35 10.32 -11.69
CA THR A 207 -27.56 11.09 -11.94
C THR A 207 -28.64 10.70 -10.93
N ARG A 208 -29.72 11.48 -10.86
CA ARG A 208 -30.84 11.19 -9.93
C ARG A 208 -31.56 9.85 -10.20
N ASP A 209 -31.50 9.36 -11.44
CA ASP A 209 -32.04 8.04 -11.80
C ASP A 209 -31.02 6.91 -11.63
N GLY A 210 -29.89 7.17 -10.98
CA GLY A 210 -28.91 6.17 -10.59
C GLY A 210 -27.91 5.78 -11.67
N LYS A 211 -27.90 6.44 -12.82
CA LYS A 211 -26.92 6.17 -13.88
C LYS A 211 -25.61 6.91 -13.59
N PRO A 212 -24.45 6.27 -13.74
CA PRO A 212 -23.18 6.96 -13.64
C PRO A 212 -23.04 7.97 -14.79
N TYR A 213 -22.68 9.22 -14.49
CA TYR A 213 -22.30 10.21 -15.49
C TYR A 213 -20.79 10.23 -15.73
N SER A 214 -20.05 9.45 -14.99
CA SER A 214 -18.60 9.27 -15.10
C SER A 214 -18.22 7.83 -14.84
N LEU A 215 -17.19 7.33 -15.54
CA LEU A 215 -16.57 6.03 -15.23
C LEU A 215 -15.94 6.00 -13.82
N MET A 216 -15.76 7.17 -13.19
CA MET A 216 -15.24 7.34 -11.84
C MET A 216 -16.36 7.47 -10.80
N ALA A 217 -17.63 7.18 -11.14
CA ALA A 217 -18.73 7.21 -10.17
C ALA A 217 -18.57 6.10 -9.13
N ILE A 218 -18.74 6.44 -7.85
CA ILE A 218 -18.56 5.48 -6.75
C ILE A 218 -19.83 4.65 -6.57
N PRO A 219 -19.81 3.32 -6.75
CA PRO A 219 -20.97 2.46 -6.54
C PRO A 219 -21.22 2.18 -5.05
N GLY A 220 -22.44 1.74 -4.69
CA GLY A 220 -22.77 1.15 -3.40
C GLY A 220 -22.84 2.14 -2.23
N LEU A 221 -23.03 3.43 -2.50
CA LEU A 221 -23.23 4.49 -1.50
C LEU A 221 -24.56 5.23 -1.70
N GLU A 222 -25.55 4.57 -2.28
CA GLU A 222 -26.86 5.15 -2.64
C GLU A 222 -27.59 5.72 -1.42
N ASP A 223 -27.48 5.10 -0.25
CA ASP A 223 -28.10 5.54 1.01
C ASP A 223 -27.60 6.91 1.48
N TYR A 224 -26.48 7.39 0.93
CA TYR A 224 -25.87 8.67 1.29
C TYR A 224 -26.14 9.79 0.27
N TRP A 225 -26.79 9.50 -0.86
CA TRP A 225 -27.03 10.50 -1.90
C TRP A 225 -27.88 11.67 -1.39
N GLY A 226 -27.43 12.89 -1.65
CA GLY A 226 -28.11 14.11 -1.24
C GLY A 226 -28.12 14.42 0.26
N THR A 227 -27.37 13.66 1.08
CA THR A 227 -27.41 13.78 2.55
C THR A 227 -26.46 14.86 3.11
N GLY A 228 -25.55 15.42 2.30
CA GLY A 228 -24.48 16.28 2.76
C GLY A 228 -23.28 15.51 3.35
N ILE A 229 -23.31 14.17 3.34
CA ILE A 229 -22.21 13.33 3.85
C ILE A 229 -21.13 13.22 2.78
N PHE A 230 -19.90 13.56 3.14
CA PHE A 230 -18.74 13.50 2.26
C PHE A 230 -18.32 12.05 2.02
N ALA A 231 -17.83 11.68 0.82
CA ALA A 231 -17.54 10.28 0.45
C ALA A 231 -16.60 9.59 1.45
N THR A 232 -15.58 10.29 1.95
CA THR A 232 -14.65 9.76 2.95
C THR A 232 -15.38 9.36 4.25
N GLU A 233 -16.36 10.15 4.67
CA GLU A 233 -17.20 9.86 5.84
C GLU A 233 -18.16 8.70 5.58
N ALA A 234 -18.80 8.68 4.41
CA ALA A 234 -19.71 7.57 4.02
C ALA A 234 -18.98 6.22 4.03
N LEU A 235 -17.80 6.16 3.42
CA LEU A 235 -16.94 4.96 3.44
C LEU A 235 -16.57 4.54 4.88
N THR A 236 -16.24 5.50 5.74
CA THR A 236 -15.91 5.21 7.15
C THR A 236 -17.09 4.62 7.89
N GLN A 237 -18.30 5.18 7.70
CA GLN A 237 -19.51 4.68 8.33
C GLN A 237 -19.85 3.26 7.84
N GLU A 238 -19.71 2.98 6.55
CA GLU A 238 -19.92 1.64 6.00
C GLU A 238 -18.87 0.64 6.49
N ALA A 239 -17.60 1.03 6.59
CA ALA A 239 -16.55 0.19 7.17
C ALA A 239 -16.89 -0.18 8.63
N ILE A 240 -17.34 0.77 9.44
CA ILE A 240 -17.75 0.53 10.83
C ILE A 240 -18.96 -0.42 10.89
N LYS A 241 -19.96 -0.24 10.03
CA LYS A 241 -21.10 -1.17 9.94
C LYS A 241 -20.66 -2.59 9.56
N ALA A 242 -19.66 -2.72 8.68
CA ALA A 242 -19.10 -4.02 8.31
C ALA A 242 -18.33 -4.66 9.47
N LEU A 243 -17.57 -3.88 10.24
CA LEU A 243 -16.89 -4.34 11.45
C LEU A 243 -17.87 -4.77 12.55
N ASP A 244 -18.99 -4.05 12.74
CA ASP A 244 -20.06 -4.45 13.67
C ASP A 244 -20.69 -5.81 13.30
N LYS A 245 -20.74 -6.13 11.99
CA LYS A 245 -21.16 -7.45 11.51
C LYS A 245 -20.06 -8.48 11.71
N ALA A 246 -18.81 -8.15 11.37
CA ALA A 246 -17.66 -9.05 11.49
C ALA A 246 -17.46 -9.53 12.93
N LYS A 247 -17.62 -8.65 13.92
CA LYS A 247 -17.52 -8.98 15.35
C LYS A 247 -18.45 -10.15 15.76
N LYS A 248 -19.58 -10.33 15.07
CA LYS A 248 -20.54 -11.40 15.38
C LYS A 248 -20.08 -12.79 14.93
N TYR A 249 -19.08 -12.88 14.05
CA TYR A 249 -18.60 -14.16 13.50
C TYR A 249 -17.57 -14.86 14.39
N ASN A 250 -17.05 -14.19 15.43
CA ASN A 250 -15.99 -14.72 16.30
C ASN A 250 -14.76 -15.22 15.50
N GLN A 251 -14.40 -14.49 14.46
CA GLN A 251 -13.28 -14.74 13.57
C GLN A 251 -12.40 -13.47 13.50
N PRO A 252 -11.10 -13.59 13.31
CA PRO A 252 -10.28 -12.42 13.02
C PRO A 252 -10.73 -11.80 11.70
N PHE A 253 -10.68 -10.48 11.58
CA PHE A 253 -10.98 -9.78 10.35
C PHE A 253 -9.74 -9.18 9.69
N TYR A 254 -9.79 -9.05 8.38
CA TYR A 254 -8.92 -8.22 7.58
C TYR A 254 -9.75 -7.12 6.92
N LEU A 255 -9.49 -5.86 7.27
CA LEU A 255 -10.10 -4.69 6.63
C LEU A 255 -9.06 -3.99 5.74
N TYR A 256 -9.29 -3.97 4.44
CA TYR A 256 -8.61 -3.07 3.52
C TYR A 256 -9.41 -1.78 3.39
N MET A 257 -9.11 -0.80 4.26
CA MET A 257 -9.67 0.55 4.18
C MET A 257 -8.86 1.36 3.18
N ALA A 258 -9.33 1.38 1.94
CA ALA A 258 -8.65 1.96 0.79
C ALA A 258 -9.37 3.24 0.38
N HIS A 259 -9.02 4.37 1.01
CA HIS A 259 -9.64 5.65 0.69
C HIS A 259 -9.37 6.10 -0.74
N TYR A 260 -10.35 6.81 -1.33
CA TYR A 260 -10.12 7.66 -2.51
C TYR A 260 -9.44 8.99 -2.11
N ALA A 261 -9.56 9.41 -0.84
CA ALA A 261 -8.87 10.58 -0.32
C ALA A 261 -7.35 10.29 -0.30
N ILE A 262 -6.58 11.24 -0.70
CA ILE A 262 -6.79 12.65 -1.03
C ILE A 262 -6.68 12.93 -2.54
N HIS A 263 -6.99 11.92 -3.38
CA HIS A 263 -6.97 12.03 -4.84
C HIS A 263 -7.92 13.13 -5.36
N ILE A 264 -7.61 13.69 -6.52
CA ILE A 264 -8.51 14.63 -7.22
C ILE A 264 -9.86 13.97 -7.60
N PRO A 265 -10.96 14.75 -7.68
CA PRO A 265 -11.05 16.21 -7.55
C PRO A 265 -10.83 16.68 -6.11
N VAL A 266 -10.33 17.89 -5.95
CA VAL A 266 -10.11 18.49 -4.62
C VAL A 266 -11.41 19.19 -4.18
N ASP A 267 -12.40 18.40 -3.82
CA ASP A 267 -13.66 18.90 -3.28
C ASP A 267 -13.48 19.37 -1.83
N LYS A 268 -14.32 20.31 -1.40
CA LYS A 268 -14.24 20.93 -0.08
C LYS A 268 -14.98 20.07 0.95
N ASP A 269 -14.26 19.47 1.88
CA ASP A 269 -14.91 18.89 3.06
C ASP A 269 -15.29 20.01 4.02
N MET A 270 -16.56 20.40 3.99
CA MET A 270 -17.07 21.56 4.75
C MET A 270 -17.00 21.39 6.28
N ARG A 271 -16.71 20.19 6.78
CA ARG A 271 -16.46 19.97 8.21
C ARG A 271 -15.14 20.63 8.65
N PHE A 272 -14.16 20.71 7.76
CA PHE A 272 -12.80 21.17 8.05
C PHE A 272 -12.38 22.40 7.22
N PHE A 273 -12.85 22.53 5.99
CA PHE A 273 -12.48 23.60 5.06
C PHE A 273 -12.51 25.01 5.67
N PRO A 274 -13.57 25.44 6.41
CA PRO A 274 -13.65 26.82 6.92
C PRO A 274 -12.51 27.20 7.87
N LYS A 275 -11.95 26.24 8.63
CA LYS A 275 -10.85 26.54 9.55
C LYS A 275 -9.54 26.82 8.81
N TYR A 276 -9.30 26.14 7.69
CA TYR A 276 -8.10 26.37 6.87
C TYR A 276 -8.15 27.69 6.11
N ILE A 277 -9.33 28.12 5.68
CA ILE A 277 -9.52 29.50 5.18
C ILE A 277 -9.21 30.53 6.27
N LYS A 278 -9.66 30.31 7.52
CA LYS A 278 -9.34 31.19 8.65
C LYS A 278 -7.84 31.22 9.00
N LYS A 279 -7.10 30.14 8.70
CA LYS A 279 -5.63 30.09 8.80
C LYS A 279 -4.92 30.84 7.68
N GLY A 280 -5.63 31.37 6.68
CA GLY A 280 -5.08 32.13 5.57
C GLY A 280 -4.62 31.31 4.37
N LEU A 281 -5.00 30.02 4.27
CA LEU A 281 -4.72 29.22 3.10
C LEU A 281 -5.57 29.67 1.91
N SER A 282 -5.06 29.51 0.69
CA SER A 282 -5.86 29.69 -0.53
C SER A 282 -7.02 28.70 -0.57
N ASP A 283 -8.01 28.95 -1.41
CA ASP A 283 -9.20 28.11 -1.55
C ASP A 283 -8.81 26.65 -1.89
N LYS A 284 -7.83 26.45 -2.79
CA LYS A 284 -7.35 25.13 -3.20
C LYS A 284 -6.55 24.42 -2.11
N GLU A 285 -5.67 25.14 -1.43
CA GLU A 285 -4.89 24.57 -0.33
C GLU A 285 -5.78 24.23 0.87
N ALA A 286 -6.77 25.07 1.18
CA ALA A 286 -7.75 24.79 2.23
C ALA A 286 -8.63 23.57 1.88
N ALA A 287 -9.02 23.41 0.63
CA ALA A 287 -9.76 22.24 0.16
C ALA A 287 -8.89 20.97 0.31
N TYR A 288 -7.64 21.00 -0.16
CA TYR A 288 -6.70 19.88 -0.02
C TYR A 288 -6.45 19.52 1.46
N ALA A 289 -6.21 20.52 2.31
CA ALA A 289 -6.05 20.31 3.75
C ALA A 289 -7.30 19.69 4.39
N SER A 290 -8.49 20.07 3.91
CA SER A 290 -9.75 19.49 4.41
C SER A 290 -9.92 18.02 4.04
N LEU A 291 -9.43 17.57 2.86
CA LEU A 291 -9.38 16.16 2.48
C LEU A 291 -8.46 15.35 3.39
N ILE A 292 -7.26 15.91 3.70
CA ILE A 292 -6.29 15.29 4.60
C ILE A 292 -6.90 15.08 5.98
N GLU A 293 -7.54 16.11 6.54
CA GLU A 293 -8.14 16.02 7.87
C GLU A 293 -9.37 15.09 7.90
N GLY A 294 -10.17 15.06 6.84
CA GLY A 294 -11.27 14.12 6.70
C GLY A 294 -10.79 12.67 6.69
N MET A 295 -9.67 12.40 6.02
CA MET A 295 -9.00 11.10 6.00
C MET A 295 -8.46 10.74 7.40
N ASP A 296 -7.78 11.67 8.07
CA ASP A 296 -7.27 11.47 9.42
C ASP A 296 -8.39 11.21 10.44
N LYS A 297 -9.54 11.90 10.31
CA LYS A 297 -10.73 11.62 11.11
C LYS A 297 -11.19 10.17 10.92
N SER A 298 -11.22 9.68 9.68
CA SER A 298 -11.58 8.28 9.39
C SER A 298 -10.69 7.29 10.13
N LEU A 299 -9.37 7.52 10.14
CA LEU A 299 -8.43 6.72 10.94
C LEU A 299 -8.78 6.77 12.42
N GLY A 300 -9.10 7.95 12.95
CA GLY A 300 -9.53 8.16 14.33
C GLY A 300 -10.81 7.40 14.67
N ASP A 301 -11.79 7.41 13.79
CA ASP A 301 -13.07 6.72 14.00
C ASP A 301 -12.90 5.19 14.07
N LEU A 302 -12.06 4.62 13.20
CA LEU A 302 -11.72 3.20 13.26
C LEU A 302 -10.95 2.84 14.55
N MET A 303 -10.00 3.66 14.97
CA MET A 303 -9.29 3.47 16.25
C MET A 303 -10.24 3.56 17.44
N ASN A 304 -11.19 4.49 17.42
CA ASN A 304 -12.21 4.64 18.46
C ASN A 304 -13.17 3.45 18.48
N TRP A 305 -13.54 2.92 17.31
CA TRP A 305 -14.35 1.71 17.21
C TRP A 305 -13.63 0.51 17.85
N LEU A 306 -12.34 0.33 17.55
CA LEU A 306 -11.53 -0.76 18.14
C LEU A 306 -11.46 -0.65 19.67
N GLU A 307 -11.22 0.54 20.21
CA GLU A 307 -11.18 0.77 21.66
C GLU A 307 -12.53 0.51 22.32
N LYS A 308 -13.62 1.02 21.74
CA LYS A 308 -14.99 0.84 22.25
C LYS A 308 -15.43 -0.62 22.25
N ASN A 309 -14.87 -1.43 21.37
CA ASN A 309 -15.27 -2.83 21.18
C ASN A 309 -14.29 -3.84 21.79
N ASP A 310 -13.28 -3.38 22.55
CA ASP A 310 -12.23 -4.21 23.17
C ASP A 310 -11.39 -5.00 22.15
N GLU A 311 -11.26 -4.48 20.91
CA GLU A 311 -10.49 -5.10 19.82
C GLU A 311 -9.10 -4.45 19.61
N ALA A 312 -8.82 -3.33 20.29
CA ALA A 312 -7.62 -2.53 20.05
C ALA A 312 -6.33 -3.31 20.35
N ASP A 313 -6.31 -4.10 21.43
CA ASP A 313 -5.12 -4.84 21.85
C ASP A 313 -4.83 -6.06 20.96
N ASN A 314 -5.82 -6.53 20.19
CA ASN A 314 -5.68 -7.65 19.25
C ASN A 314 -5.74 -7.20 17.78
N THR A 315 -5.45 -5.93 17.48
CA THR A 315 -5.52 -5.42 16.10
C THR A 315 -4.21 -4.79 15.66
N VAL A 316 -3.74 -5.19 14.48
CA VAL A 316 -2.67 -4.52 13.74
C VAL A 316 -3.29 -3.43 12.88
N ILE A 317 -2.77 -2.21 12.95
CA ILE A 317 -3.11 -1.12 12.03
C ILE A 317 -1.86 -0.77 11.23
N ILE A 318 -1.96 -0.86 9.90
CA ILE A 318 -0.94 -0.44 8.96
C ILE A 318 -1.49 0.74 8.16
N PHE A 319 -0.88 1.90 8.30
CA PHE A 319 -1.18 3.11 7.51
C PHE A 319 -0.11 3.31 6.45
N MET A 320 -0.50 3.57 5.19
CA MET A 320 0.43 3.91 4.11
C MET A 320 -0.28 4.64 2.96
N SER A 321 0.43 5.50 2.21
CA SER A 321 -0.01 6.00 0.91
C SER A 321 0.33 5.04 -0.22
N ASP A 322 -0.42 5.06 -1.31
CA ASP A 322 -0.19 4.17 -2.46
C ASP A 322 0.81 4.71 -3.50
N ASN A 323 1.05 5.98 -3.52
CA ASN A 323 2.10 6.68 -4.27
C ASN A 323 2.25 8.11 -3.74
N GLY A 324 3.29 8.80 -4.16
CA GLY A 324 3.52 10.19 -3.77
C GLY A 324 2.42 11.15 -4.19
N GLY A 325 2.34 12.29 -3.54
CA GLY A 325 1.37 13.33 -3.83
C GLY A 325 1.48 13.86 -5.26
N LEU A 326 0.34 14.30 -5.82
CA LEU A 326 0.23 14.79 -7.19
C LEU A 326 0.89 16.17 -7.33
N ALA A 327 2.19 16.18 -7.62
CA ALA A 327 3.01 17.39 -7.71
C ALA A 327 3.20 17.93 -9.12
N ALA A 328 2.86 17.16 -10.16
CA ALA A 328 3.11 17.51 -11.56
C ALA A 328 1.98 18.35 -12.20
N GLU A 329 0.88 18.58 -11.49
CA GLU A 329 -0.25 19.39 -11.98
C GLU A 329 -0.38 20.71 -11.21
N PRO A 330 0.36 21.76 -11.63
CA PRO A 330 0.40 23.01 -10.88
C PRO A 330 -0.94 23.76 -10.86
N GLY A 331 -1.84 23.50 -11.82
CA GLY A 331 -3.07 24.25 -12.01
C GLY A 331 -4.05 24.14 -10.84
N TRP A 332 -4.06 23.06 -10.08
CA TRP A 332 -4.95 22.91 -8.94
C TRP A 332 -4.26 23.20 -7.59
N ARG A 333 -2.94 23.46 -7.60
CA ARG A 333 -2.18 23.95 -6.45
C ARG A 333 -1.61 25.36 -6.68
N ASP A 334 -2.37 26.24 -7.33
CA ASP A 334 -2.03 27.64 -7.55
C ASP A 334 -0.64 27.86 -8.20
N GLY A 335 -0.26 26.97 -9.12
CA GLY A 335 0.98 27.05 -9.86
C GLY A 335 2.20 26.41 -9.18
N GLN A 336 2.07 25.85 -7.99
CA GLN A 336 3.17 25.17 -7.30
C GLN A 336 3.40 23.77 -7.90
N ILE A 337 4.67 23.48 -8.25
CA ILE A 337 5.08 22.19 -8.82
C ILE A 337 5.98 21.46 -7.81
N HIS A 338 5.75 20.15 -7.64
CA HIS A 338 6.59 19.26 -6.84
C HIS A 338 6.83 19.73 -5.40
N THR A 339 5.86 20.39 -4.79
CA THR A 339 6.02 21.02 -3.47
C THR A 339 5.42 20.21 -2.34
N GLN A 340 4.30 19.53 -2.53
CA GLN A 340 3.64 18.76 -1.47
C GLN A 340 4.44 17.53 -1.00
N ASN A 341 5.46 17.08 -1.73
CA ASN A 341 6.34 15.99 -1.33
C ASN A 341 7.65 16.48 -0.71
N ALA A 342 7.89 17.79 -0.67
CA ALA A 342 9.16 18.33 -0.16
C ALA A 342 9.50 17.84 1.26
N PRO A 343 10.76 17.50 1.55
CA PRO A 343 11.97 17.78 0.75
C PRO A 343 12.23 16.82 -0.41
N LEU A 344 11.42 15.76 -0.57
CA LEU A 344 11.53 14.81 -1.66
C LEU A 344 11.26 15.50 -3.00
N ASN A 345 11.96 15.09 -4.05
CA ASN A 345 11.82 15.67 -5.37
C ASN A 345 10.70 15.01 -6.16
N SER A 346 9.97 15.80 -6.97
CA SER A 346 8.88 15.33 -7.82
C SER A 346 7.66 14.81 -7.04
N GLY A 347 6.90 13.88 -7.60
CA GLY A 347 5.68 13.32 -7.02
C GLY A 347 5.12 12.18 -7.86
N LYS A 348 3.83 11.92 -7.76
CA LYS A 348 3.12 10.87 -8.51
C LYS A 348 3.59 10.79 -9.96
N GLY A 349 3.82 9.58 -10.45
CA GLY A 349 4.35 9.31 -11.79
C GLY A 349 5.87 9.27 -11.87
N SER A 350 6.58 9.80 -10.86
CA SER A 350 8.04 9.87 -10.84
C SER A 350 8.69 8.66 -10.17
N LEU A 351 9.87 8.29 -10.65
CA LEU A 351 10.76 7.34 -9.97
C LEU A 351 11.73 8.01 -9.01
N TYR A 352 11.62 9.32 -8.79
CA TYR A 352 12.31 10.02 -7.71
C TYR A 352 11.60 9.77 -6.37
N GLU A 353 12.28 10.05 -5.27
CA GLU A 353 11.76 9.77 -3.92
C GLU A 353 10.35 10.32 -3.70
N GLY A 354 10.03 11.51 -4.23
CA GLY A 354 8.71 12.12 -4.07
C GLY A 354 7.55 11.38 -4.73
N GLY A 355 7.84 10.46 -5.66
CA GLY A 355 6.80 9.65 -6.31
C GLY A 355 6.61 8.26 -5.75
N ILE A 356 7.59 7.76 -4.99
CA ILE A 356 7.65 6.36 -4.57
C ILE A 356 7.91 6.15 -3.07
N ARG A 357 8.28 7.18 -2.32
CA ARG A 357 8.54 7.10 -0.87
C ARG A 357 7.38 7.68 -0.09
N GLU A 358 6.76 6.85 0.74
CA GLU A 358 5.44 7.09 1.30
C GLU A 358 5.47 7.19 2.83
N PRO A 359 4.53 7.95 3.43
CA PRO A 359 4.32 7.92 4.86
C PRO A 359 3.75 6.55 5.26
N MET A 360 4.37 5.90 6.26
CA MET A 360 3.91 4.61 6.76
C MET A 360 4.03 4.54 8.27
N ILE A 361 2.99 4.00 8.93
CA ILE A 361 2.95 3.76 10.37
C ILE A 361 2.38 2.37 10.62
N VAL A 362 2.99 1.60 11.52
CA VAL A 362 2.46 0.31 11.96
C VAL A 362 2.28 0.32 13.47
N SER A 363 1.06 0.06 13.94
CA SER A 363 0.76 -0.19 15.34
C SER A 363 0.34 -1.64 15.52
N TRP A 364 1.02 -2.36 16.42
CA TRP A 364 0.69 -3.72 16.80
C TRP A 364 1.02 -3.92 18.29
N PRO A 365 0.01 -3.85 19.16
CA PRO A 365 0.22 -4.02 20.59
C PRO A 365 0.91 -5.34 20.92
N GLY A 366 1.89 -5.28 21.84
CA GLY A 366 2.67 -6.45 22.24
C GLY A 366 3.76 -6.92 21.28
N VAL A 367 3.82 -6.40 20.04
CA VAL A 367 4.82 -6.76 19.03
C VAL A 367 5.69 -5.57 18.65
N VAL A 368 5.07 -4.46 18.27
CA VAL A 368 5.77 -3.24 17.86
C VAL A 368 6.05 -2.37 19.10
N THR A 369 7.30 -1.92 19.25
CA THR A 369 7.65 -0.96 20.31
C THR A 369 7.00 0.39 20.00
N PRO A 370 6.13 0.91 20.90
CA PRO A 370 5.44 2.17 20.69
C PRO A 370 6.39 3.37 20.57
N ASN A 371 5.95 4.39 19.82
CA ASN A 371 6.65 5.66 19.65
C ASN A 371 8.10 5.51 19.14
N THR A 372 8.30 4.60 18.17
CA THR A 372 9.62 4.33 17.57
C THR A 372 9.64 4.73 16.09
N ARG A 373 10.85 4.82 15.53
CA ARG A 373 11.10 5.11 14.11
C ARG A 373 11.99 4.03 13.54
N CYS A 374 11.68 3.60 12.30
CA CYS A 374 12.49 2.68 11.51
C CYS A 374 12.99 3.41 10.27
N ASP A 375 14.30 3.41 10.05
CA ASP A 375 14.98 4.00 8.89
C ASP A 375 15.37 2.96 7.83
N LYS A 376 14.95 1.69 8.02
CA LYS A 376 15.17 0.62 7.05
C LYS A 376 14.11 0.67 5.98
N TYR A 377 14.52 0.33 4.74
CA TYR A 377 13.60 0.42 3.61
C TYR A 377 12.85 -0.89 3.37
N LEU A 378 11.62 -0.75 2.92
CA LEU A 378 10.73 -1.81 2.47
C LEU A 378 9.93 -1.32 1.27
N ILE A 379 9.27 -2.22 0.55
CA ILE A 379 8.46 -1.90 -0.62
C ILE A 379 7.11 -2.63 -0.57
N ILE A 380 6.15 -2.15 -1.33
CA ILE A 380 4.75 -2.57 -1.26
C ILE A 380 4.54 -4.09 -1.43
N GLU A 381 5.30 -4.78 -2.27
CA GLU A 381 5.20 -6.24 -2.42
C GLU A 381 5.58 -7.01 -1.14
N ASP A 382 6.29 -6.39 -0.21
CA ASP A 382 6.66 -6.97 1.09
C ASP A 382 5.47 -7.16 2.02
N PHE A 383 4.38 -6.42 1.78
CA PHE A 383 3.15 -6.54 2.55
C PHE A 383 2.52 -7.91 2.40
N TYR A 384 2.62 -8.52 1.22
CA TYR A 384 2.07 -9.84 0.94
C TYR A 384 2.58 -10.92 1.93
N PRO A 385 3.89 -11.24 1.98
CA PRO A 385 4.40 -12.21 2.94
C PRO A 385 4.28 -11.74 4.39
N THR A 386 4.35 -10.43 4.65
CA THR A 386 4.28 -9.89 6.02
C THR A 386 2.88 -10.05 6.62
N ILE A 387 1.83 -9.71 5.88
CA ILE A 387 0.44 -9.85 6.35
C ILE A 387 0.10 -11.33 6.58
N LEU A 388 0.56 -12.22 5.71
CA LEU A 388 0.37 -13.66 5.91
C LEU A 388 1.12 -14.16 7.14
N GLU A 389 2.34 -13.68 7.39
CA GLU A 389 3.10 -14.00 8.61
C GLU A 389 2.43 -13.44 9.87
N MET A 390 1.89 -12.22 9.84
CA MET A 390 1.07 -11.66 10.94
C MET A 390 -0.13 -12.55 11.28
N ALA A 391 -0.76 -13.12 10.25
CA ALA A 391 -1.89 -14.05 10.37
C ALA A 391 -1.48 -15.48 10.77
N GLY A 392 -0.18 -15.76 10.94
CA GLY A 392 0.35 -17.09 11.23
C GLY A 392 0.30 -18.05 10.03
N ILE A 393 0.18 -17.53 8.81
CA ILE A 393 0.12 -18.31 7.57
C ILE A 393 1.49 -18.32 6.92
N THR A 394 2.27 -19.37 7.17
CA THR A 394 3.66 -19.49 6.68
C THR A 394 3.81 -20.51 5.56
N ASN A 395 2.84 -21.40 5.38
CA ASN A 395 2.86 -22.43 4.34
C ASN A 395 1.70 -22.20 3.37
N TYR A 396 1.99 -21.54 2.25
CA TYR A 396 1.02 -21.25 1.21
C TYR A 396 1.60 -21.48 -0.18
N LYS A 397 0.74 -21.65 -1.17
CA LYS A 397 1.12 -21.82 -2.58
C LYS A 397 0.53 -20.70 -3.41
N THR A 398 1.31 -20.21 -4.38
CA THR A 398 0.91 -19.17 -5.30
C THR A 398 1.16 -19.59 -6.74
N VAL A 399 0.36 -19.09 -7.67
CA VAL A 399 0.57 -19.33 -9.11
C VAL A 399 1.69 -18.46 -9.70
N ASN A 400 2.02 -17.37 -9.02
CA ASN A 400 3.11 -16.46 -9.40
C ASN A 400 4.21 -16.47 -8.34
N PRO A 401 5.46 -16.17 -8.72
CA PRO A 401 6.51 -15.86 -7.74
C PRO A 401 6.14 -14.65 -6.88
N ILE A 402 6.51 -14.71 -5.60
CA ILE A 402 6.43 -13.58 -4.68
C ILE A 402 7.81 -12.90 -4.68
N ASP A 403 7.85 -11.62 -5.04
CA ASP A 403 9.08 -10.81 -5.04
C ASP A 403 9.31 -10.12 -3.68
N GLY A 404 8.26 -9.99 -2.87
CA GLY A 404 8.31 -9.40 -1.55
C GLY A 404 9.03 -10.26 -0.51
N ILE A 405 9.60 -9.60 0.49
CA ILE A 405 10.25 -10.22 1.66
C ILE A 405 9.54 -9.70 2.92
N SER A 406 9.23 -10.59 3.86
CA SER A 406 8.57 -10.18 5.11
C SER A 406 9.42 -9.16 5.88
N PHE A 407 8.80 -8.05 6.28
CA PHE A 407 9.40 -7.05 7.16
C PHE A 407 9.05 -7.28 8.65
N MET A 408 8.53 -8.44 9.00
CA MET A 408 8.31 -8.83 10.41
C MET A 408 9.55 -8.65 11.29
N PRO A 409 10.79 -8.93 10.83
CA PRO A 409 11.98 -8.67 11.63
C PRO A 409 12.16 -7.20 12.02
N LEU A 410 11.73 -6.23 11.18
CA LEU A 410 11.75 -4.80 11.52
C LEU A 410 10.74 -4.49 12.62
N LEU A 411 9.52 -5.03 12.53
CA LEU A 411 8.46 -4.83 13.51
C LEU A 411 8.84 -5.38 14.89
N LYS A 412 9.52 -6.54 14.92
CA LYS A 412 9.99 -7.20 16.14
C LYS A 412 11.34 -6.67 16.66
N GLY A 413 12.04 -5.84 15.87
CA GLY A 413 13.40 -5.39 16.19
C GLY A 413 14.46 -6.52 16.21
N THR A 414 14.24 -7.59 15.41
CA THR A 414 15.09 -8.81 15.41
C THR A 414 16.03 -8.90 14.23
N GLY A 415 15.93 -8.01 13.24
CA GLY A 415 16.79 -8.05 12.06
C GLY A 415 16.47 -6.96 11.03
N ASP A 416 17.29 -6.91 9.99
CA ASP A 416 17.16 -5.97 8.88
C ASP A 416 17.14 -6.71 7.53
N PRO A 417 15.95 -7.03 6.99
CA PRO A 417 15.81 -7.68 5.69
C PRO A 417 16.14 -6.77 4.51
N SER A 418 16.30 -5.46 4.73
CA SER A 418 16.64 -4.50 3.66
C SER A 418 18.12 -4.49 3.31
N LYS A 419 18.99 -4.97 4.20
CA LYS A 419 20.45 -4.89 4.03
C LYS A 419 20.92 -5.61 2.76
N GLY A 420 21.54 -4.85 1.86
CA GLY A 420 22.07 -5.37 0.59
C GLY A 420 21.00 -5.75 -0.44
N ARG A 421 19.72 -5.52 -0.14
CA ARG A 421 18.60 -5.76 -1.04
C ARG A 421 18.47 -4.63 -2.06
N ALA A 422 18.16 -4.98 -3.30
CA ALA A 422 17.79 -4.03 -4.34
C ALA A 422 16.26 -3.88 -4.39
N LEU A 423 15.77 -2.66 -4.43
CA LEU A 423 14.40 -2.31 -4.83
C LEU A 423 14.43 -1.82 -6.27
N VAL A 424 13.50 -2.28 -7.10
CA VAL A 424 13.48 -1.98 -8.54
C VAL A 424 12.11 -1.50 -8.97
N TRP A 425 12.09 -0.47 -9.81
CA TRP A 425 10.90 0.08 -10.45
C TRP A 425 11.10 0.14 -11.95
N ASN A 426 10.04 -0.13 -12.70
CA ASN A 426 10.01 0.01 -14.15
C ASN A 426 8.78 0.80 -14.59
N PHE A 427 9.00 1.91 -15.27
CA PHE A 427 7.97 2.75 -15.83
C PHE A 427 8.26 3.07 -17.31
N PRO A 428 8.09 2.08 -18.22
CA PRO A 428 8.38 2.25 -19.64
C PRO A 428 7.24 2.97 -20.38
N ASN A 429 6.44 3.76 -19.69
CA ASN A 429 5.19 4.36 -20.06
C ASN A 429 5.30 5.89 -20.15
N ILE A 430 4.29 6.54 -20.74
CA ILE A 430 4.11 7.98 -20.69
C ILE A 430 2.79 8.27 -19.98
N TRP A 431 2.88 8.75 -18.74
CA TRP A 431 1.70 9.09 -17.93
C TRP A 431 1.02 10.37 -18.44
N GLY A 432 1.83 11.32 -18.88
CA GLY A 432 1.33 12.50 -19.52
C GLY A 432 1.74 13.82 -18.89
N ASN A 433 2.12 13.87 -17.65
CA ASN A 433 2.73 15.03 -17.03
C ASN A 433 4.25 14.92 -17.12
N ASP A 434 4.93 16.05 -17.28
CA ASP A 434 6.40 16.10 -17.30
C ASP A 434 6.93 16.50 -15.93
N GLY A 435 8.12 16.01 -15.62
CA GLY A 435 8.80 16.33 -14.37
C GLY A 435 10.02 15.44 -14.16
N PRO A 436 10.83 15.72 -13.14
CA PRO A 436 11.99 14.90 -12.82
C PRO A 436 11.58 13.44 -12.54
N GLY A 437 12.22 12.49 -13.22
CA GLY A 437 11.96 11.06 -13.06
C GLY A 437 10.60 10.56 -13.57
N ILE A 438 9.81 11.39 -14.23
CA ILE A 438 8.52 11.03 -14.85
C ILE A 438 8.77 10.58 -16.28
N ASN A 439 8.03 9.53 -16.71
CA ASN A 439 8.02 8.95 -18.04
C ASN A 439 9.30 8.19 -18.45
N LEU A 440 9.11 7.09 -19.16
CA LEU A 440 10.13 6.31 -19.89
C LEU A 440 11.41 6.02 -19.08
N ALA A 441 11.26 5.60 -17.83
CA ALA A 441 12.40 5.36 -16.95
C ALA A 441 12.29 4.04 -16.19
N CYS A 442 13.43 3.57 -15.67
CA CYS A 442 13.50 2.55 -14.63
C CYS A 442 14.53 2.96 -13.57
N SER A 443 14.40 2.41 -12.38
CA SER A 443 15.31 2.74 -11.29
C SER A 443 15.62 1.54 -10.40
N ILE A 444 16.76 1.62 -9.73
CA ILE A 444 17.19 0.70 -8.69
C ILE A 444 17.68 1.49 -7.48
N ARG A 445 17.22 1.10 -6.30
CA ARG A 445 17.78 1.52 -5.04
C ARG A 445 18.44 0.33 -4.35
N LYS A 446 19.67 0.51 -3.89
CA LYS A 446 20.40 -0.48 -3.08
C LYS A 446 21.28 0.22 -2.06
N ASP A 447 21.06 -0.14 -0.80
CA ASP A 447 21.72 0.50 0.34
C ASP A 447 21.54 2.03 0.30
N GLU A 448 22.63 2.82 0.23
CA GLU A 448 22.59 4.29 0.16
C GLU A 448 22.39 4.84 -1.25
N TRP A 449 22.52 4.02 -2.29
CA TRP A 449 22.57 4.49 -3.68
C TRP A 449 21.26 4.25 -4.42
N LYS A 450 20.88 5.23 -5.24
CA LYS A 450 19.78 5.12 -6.21
C LYS A 450 20.23 5.54 -7.58
N LEU A 451 19.99 4.67 -8.57
CA LEU A 451 20.23 4.92 -9.99
C LEU A 451 18.90 5.06 -10.71
N VAL A 452 18.72 6.13 -11.47
CA VAL A 452 17.61 6.33 -12.40
C VAL A 452 18.14 6.28 -13.82
N TYR A 453 17.49 5.49 -14.68
CA TYR A 453 17.85 5.33 -16.08
C TYR A 453 16.68 5.69 -16.98
N TYR A 454 16.93 6.51 -18.00
CA TYR A 454 15.92 7.00 -18.95
C TYR A 454 16.06 6.27 -20.28
N TYR A 455 15.02 5.57 -20.69
CA TYR A 455 15.03 4.71 -21.88
C TYR A 455 15.29 5.45 -23.20
N GLU A 456 14.67 6.63 -23.38
CA GLU A 456 14.75 7.37 -24.63
C GLU A 456 16.14 7.99 -24.85
N THR A 457 16.77 8.48 -23.80
CA THR A 457 18.03 9.23 -23.90
C THR A 457 19.26 8.42 -23.52
N GLY A 458 19.08 7.29 -22.83
CA GLY A 458 20.18 6.55 -22.23
C GLY A 458 20.82 7.23 -21.02
N LYS A 459 20.28 8.38 -20.58
CA LYS A 459 20.79 9.13 -19.43
C LYS A 459 20.70 8.28 -18.17
N LYS A 460 21.74 8.38 -17.34
CA LYS A 460 21.80 7.78 -16.00
C LYS A 460 22.06 8.88 -14.98
N GLU A 461 21.30 8.86 -13.90
CA GLU A 461 21.48 9.72 -12.74
C GLU A 461 21.75 8.87 -11.52
N LEU A 462 22.69 9.26 -10.68
CA LEU A 462 23.05 8.55 -9.45
C LEU A 462 22.95 9.48 -8.26
N PHE A 463 22.22 9.04 -7.23
CA PHE A 463 22.01 9.81 -6.01
C PHE A 463 22.44 9.01 -4.78
N ASN A 464 23.03 9.70 -3.80
CA ASN A 464 23.28 9.16 -2.46
C ASN A 464 22.15 9.63 -1.54
N ILE A 465 21.13 8.81 -1.36
CA ILE A 465 19.85 9.19 -0.72
C ILE A 465 20.01 9.70 0.72
N PRO A 466 20.82 9.10 1.61
CA PRO A 466 21.03 9.65 2.95
C PRO A 466 21.61 11.05 2.98
N ASN A 467 22.46 11.41 2.00
CA ASN A 467 23.13 12.71 1.93
C ASN A 467 22.39 13.71 1.02
N ASP A 468 21.51 13.23 0.15
CA ASP A 468 20.77 14.04 -0.82
C ASP A 468 19.35 13.47 -1.01
N ILE A 469 18.54 13.60 0.04
CA ILE A 469 17.14 13.12 0.05
C ILE A 469 16.29 13.79 -1.05
N SER A 470 16.72 14.95 -1.51
CA SER A 470 16.03 15.75 -2.53
C SER A 470 16.49 15.44 -3.95
N GLU A 471 17.43 14.51 -4.15
CA GLU A 471 17.93 14.08 -5.46
C GLU A 471 18.32 15.26 -6.38
N LYS A 472 19.00 16.26 -5.81
CA LYS A 472 19.44 17.48 -6.52
C LYS A 472 20.84 17.37 -7.11
N ASN A 473 21.65 16.46 -6.59
CA ASN A 473 23.06 16.34 -6.92
C ASN A 473 23.32 15.01 -7.62
N ASP A 474 23.22 14.99 -8.97
CA ASP A 474 23.63 13.84 -9.76
C ASP A 474 25.14 13.63 -9.67
N VAL A 475 25.55 12.55 -9.03
CA VAL A 475 26.96 12.18 -8.84
C VAL A 475 27.41 11.02 -9.73
N ALA A 476 26.70 10.73 -10.82
CA ALA A 476 27.00 9.61 -11.72
C ALA A 476 28.43 9.71 -12.29
N LYS A 477 28.88 10.91 -12.66
CA LYS A 477 30.23 11.15 -13.19
C LYS A 477 31.32 10.93 -12.16
N GLN A 478 31.04 11.19 -10.88
CA GLN A 478 31.98 11.03 -9.76
C GLN A 478 32.12 9.56 -9.33
N HIS A 479 31.09 8.72 -9.59
CA HIS A 479 31.04 7.33 -9.14
C HIS A 479 30.75 6.33 -10.29
N PRO A 480 31.56 6.30 -11.39
CA PRO A 480 31.28 5.45 -12.55
C PRO A 480 31.26 3.95 -12.23
N GLY A 481 32.02 3.52 -11.22
CA GLY A 481 32.02 2.14 -10.75
C GLY A 481 30.70 1.71 -10.13
N ILE A 482 30.03 2.61 -9.38
CA ILE A 482 28.70 2.37 -8.79
C ILE A 482 27.64 2.36 -9.88
N VAL A 483 27.69 3.32 -10.81
CA VAL A 483 26.79 3.37 -11.98
C VAL A 483 26.85 2.05 -12.75
N LYS A 484 28.06 1.56 -13.09
CA LYS A 484 28.24 0.29 -13.82
C LYS A 484 27.66 -0.89 -13.06
N ARG A 485 27.92 -0.98 -11.74
CA ARG A 485 27.41 -2.08 -10.90
C ARG A 485 25.88 -2.07 -10.82
N LEU A 486 25.28 -0.92 -10.51
CA LEU A 486 23.82 -0.80 -10.39
C LEU A 486 23.12 -0.96 -11.73
N SER A 487 23.69 -0.42 -12.83
CA SER A 487 23.15 -0.65 -14.18
C SER A 487 23.10 -2.14 -14.52
N LYS A 488 24.16 -2.91 -14.21
CA LYS A 488 24.20 -4.35 -14.43
C LYS A 488 23.15 -5.09 -13.60
N GLU A 489 23.02 -4.72 -12.32
CA GLU A 489 22.06 -5.35 -11.41
C GLU A 489 20.62 -5.05 -11.85
N LEU A 490 20.32 -3.78 -12.21
CA LEU A 490 19.03 -3.36 -12.73
C LEU A 490 18.67 -4.10 -14.05
N GLY A 491 19.58 -4.12 -15.03
CA GLY A 491 19.35 -4.80 -16.30
C GLY A 491 19.11 -6.32 -16.13
N ASN A 492 19.87 -6.95 -15.23
CA ASN A 492 19.67 -8.36 -14.90
C ASN A 492 18.31 -8.62 -14.25
N TYR A 493 17.89 -7.77 -13.29
CA TYR A 493 16.61 -7.88 -12.63
C TYR A 493 15.44 -7.73 -13.61
N LEU A 494 15.48 -6.70 -14.47
CA LEU A 494 14.46 -6.44 -15.48
C LEU A 494 14.29 -7.64 -16.44
N ARG A 495 15.39 -8.24 -16.90
CA ARG A 495 15.35 -9.45 -17.76
C ARG A 495 14.80 -10.66 -17.00
N ALA A 496 15.24 -10.89 -15.77
CA ALA A 496 14.82 -12.04 -14.96
C ALA A 496 13.34 -12.02 -14.59
N THR A 497 12.77 -10.83 -14.39
CA THR A 497 11.34 -10.65 -14.06
C THR A 497 10.45 -10.48 -15.30
N GLY A 498 11.05 -10.38 -16.49
CA GLY A 498 10.33 -10.11 -17.73
C GLY A 498 9.87 -8.67 -17.88
N GLY A 499 10.60 -7.73 -17.27
CA GLY A 499 10.36 -6.31 -17.40
C GLY A 499 10.32 -5.90 -18.88
N GLN A 500 9.55 -4.85 -19.17
CA GLN A 500 9.36 -4.35 -20.51
C GLN A 500 10.16 -3.07 -20.75
N ARG A 501 10.52 -2.82 -22.01
CA ARG A 501 11.19 -1.60 -22.46
C ARG A 501 10.54 -1.08 -23.74
N PRO A 502 10.55 0.23 -23.99
CA PRO A 502 10.02 0.81 -25.21
C PRO A 502 10.94 0.56 -26.42
N THR A 503 10.46 0.93 -27.61
CA THR A 503 11.16 0.76 -28.89
C THR A 503 11.25 2.11 -29.60
N PHE A 504 12.39 2.41 -30.23
CA PHE A 504 12.54 3.60 -31.07
C PHE A 504 11.77 3.44 -32.38
N LYS A 505 10.81 4.31 -32.65
CA LYS A 505 10.01 4.26 -33.91
C LYS A 505 10.87 4.40 -35.16
N ALA A 506 11.88 5.25 -35.12
CA ALA A 506 12.75 5.53 -36.28
C ALA A 506 13.56 4.30 -36.74
N THR A 507 13.89 3.37 -35.83
CA THR A 507 14.76 2.24 -36.15
C THR A 507 14.10 0.88 -35.97
N GLY A 508 12.96 0.82 -35.27
CA GLY A 508 12.33 -0.42 -34.84
C GLY A 508 13.13 -1.20 -33.79
N LYS A 509 14.23 -0.65 -33.27
CA LYS A 509 15.07 -1.29 -32.24
C LYS A 509 14.56 -0.99 -30.86
N PRO A 510 14.55 -1.97 -29.93
CA PRO A 510 14.27 -1.72 -28.52
C PRO A 510 15.27 -0.70 -27.92
N CYS A 511 14.82 0.15 -27.03
CA CYS A 511 15.70 0.99 -26.23
C CYS A 511 16.66 0.08 -25.44
N PRO A 512 17.93 0.46 -25.28
CA PRO A 512 18.90 -0.37 -24.58
C PRO A 512 18.52 -0.56 -23.11
N TRP A 513 18.90 -1.70 -22.53
CA TRP A 513 18.87 -1.87 -21.08
C TRP A 513 19.96 -1.01 -20.41
N PRO A 514 19.82 -0.72 -19.10
CA PRO A 514 20.79 0.13 -18.39
C PRO A 514 22.27 -0.34 -18.51
N ASP A 515 22.49 -1.64 -18.65
CA ASP A 515 23.81 -2.27 -18.73
C ASP A 515 24.34 -2.45 -20.16
N GLU A 516 23.57 -2.07 -21.17
CA GLU A 516 23.97 -2.19 -22.59
C GLU A 516 24.65 -0.92 -23.11
N ILE A 517 24.68 0.17 -22.31
CA ILE A 517 25.32 1.45 -22.66
C ILE A 517 26.13 2.01 -21.52
#